data_1f41e0e80f644d5466761b01c6cec572
#
_entry.id   1f41e0e80f644d5466761b01c6cec572
#
_cell.length_a   1.000
_cell.length_b   1.000
_cell.length_c   1.000
_cell.angle_alpha   90.00
_cell.angle_beta   90.00
_cell.angle_gamma   90.00
#
_symmetry.space_group_name_H-M   'P 1'
#
loop_
_entity.id
_entity.type
_entity.pdbx_description
1 polymer ?
#
loop_
_entity_poly.entity_id
_entity_poly.type
_entity_poly.pdbx_seq_one_letter_code
_entity_poly.pdbx_strand_id
1 'polypeptide(L)'
;MEKTIVIEDKEVRFKATASTTRRYRERFNRDLFIDINKLLPQAQKGELTAGDLEVFENIAYIMAKQGDPTIPDDPDEWLDEFEFLSIYEVLPQIIELWGLNVKTLEEPKKK
;
A
#
# COMPACT_ATOMS: atom_id res chain seq x y z
N MET A 1 11.16 -5.22 -4.15
CA MET A 1 9.96 -5.95 -4.59
C MET A 1 9.06 -5.03 -5.40
N GLU A 2 8.62 -5.50 -6.53
CA GLU A 2 7.91 -4.66 -7.47
C GLU A 2 6.79 -5.46 -8.13
N LYS A 3 5.64 -4.84 -8.31
CA LYS A 3 4.50 -5.50 -8.94
C LYS A 3 3.69 -4.48 -9.71
N THR A 4 3.32 -4.83 -10.95
CA THR A 4 2.45 -4.01 -11.75
C THR A 4 1.03 -4.55 -11.63
N ILE A 5 0.11 -3.68 -11.27
CA ILE A 5 -1.30 -4.04 -11.09
C ILE A 5 -2.12 -3.16 -12.02
N VAL A 6 -3.05 -3.77 -12.75
CA VAL A 6 -3.91 -3.02 -13.65
C VAL A 6 -5.12 -2.51 -12.88
N ILE A 7 -5.33 -1.21 -12.91
CA ILE A 7 -6.46 -0.56 -12.29
C ILE A 7 -7.16 0.24 -13.38
N GLU A 8 -8.39 -0.17 -13.76
CA GLU A 8 -9.15 0.52 -14.81
C GLU A 8 -8.35 0.65 -16.10
N ASP A 9 -7.73 -0.43 -16.51
CA ASP A 9 -6.93 -0.45 -17.75
C ASP A 9 -5.65 0.35 -17.66
N LYS A 10 -5.33 0.91 -16.51
CA LYS A 10 -4.07 1.62 -16.30
C LYS A 10 -3.12 0.70 -15.56
N GLU A 11 -1.89 0.63 -16.05
CA GLU A 11 -0.86 -0.17 -15.38
C GLU A 11 -0.20 0.69 -14.32
N VAL A 12 -0.35 0.28 -13.07
CA VAL A 12 0.24 0.99 -11.94
C VAL A 12 1.36 0.14 -11.36
N ARG A 13 2.54 0.71 -11.31
CA ARG A 13 3.70 0.00 -10.80
C ARG A 13 3.91 0.31 -9.32
N PHE A 14 3.84 -0.72 -8.50
CA PHE A 14 4.06 -0.59 -7.06
C PHE A 14 5.42 -1.14 -6.72
N LYS A 15 6.17 -0.40 -5.92
CA LYS A 15 7.52 -0.79 -5.56
C LYS A 15 7.72 -0.63 -4.06
N ALA A 16 8.33 -1.63 -3.43
CA ALA A 16 8.64 -1.59 -2.01
C ALA A 16 10.09 -2.00 -1.82
N THR A 17 10.87 -1.12 -1.19
CA THR A 17 12.28 -1.36 -0.91
C THR A 17 12.55 -0.98 0.53
N ALA A 18 13.82 -1.06 0.93
CA ALA A 18 14.18 -0.67 2.28
C ALA A 18 13.85 0.79 2.59
N SER A 19 13.79 1.65 1.57
CA SER A 19 13.50 3.06 1.81
C SER A 19 12.00 3.36 1.89
N THR A 20 11.14 2.39 1.62
CA THR A 20 9.70 2.64 1.62
C THR A 20 9.21 3.10 2.98
N THR A 21 9.71 2.50 4.06
CA THR A 21 9.29 2.90 5.40
C THR A 21 9.69 4.33 5.70
N ARG A 22 10.89 4.72 5.25
CA ARG A 22 11.36 6.10 5.47
C ARG A 22 10.52 7.09 4.67
N ARG A 23 10.20 6.76 3.42
CA ARG A 23 9.39 7.64 2.58
C ARG A 23 8.01 7.83 3.18
N TYR A 24 7.43 6.75 3.70
CA TYR A 24 6.11 6.81 4.32
C TYR A 24 6.17 7.71 5.56
N ARG A 25 7.18 7.52 6.41
CA ARG A 25 7.29 8.33 7.62
C ARG A 25 7.48 9.80 7.28
N GLU A 26 8.31 10.09 6.29
CA GLU A 26 8.56 11.48 5.92
C GLU A 26 7.33 12.16 5.37
N ARG A 27 6.51 11.42 4.64
CA ARG A 27 5.33 12.01 4.01
C ARG A 27 4.17 12.12 4.97
N PHE A 28 3.92 11.07 5.76
CA PHE A 28 2.72 11.00 6.58
C PHE A 28 2.98 11.04 8.08
N ASN A 29 4.26 11.06 8.46
CA ASN A 29 4.64 11.11 9.88
C ASN A 29 4.07 9.91 10.65
N ARG A 30 4.11 8.74 10.04
CA ARG A 30 3.59 7.51 10.62
C ARG A 30 4.57 6.37 10.39
N ASP A 31 4.42 5.32 11.18
CA ASP A 31 5.26 4.12 11.09
C ASP A 31 4.58 3.09 10.22
N LEU A 32 5.22 2.75 9.10
CA LEU A 32 4.65 1.84 8.12
C LEU A 32 4.37 0.46 8.70
N PHE A 33 5.31 -0.09 9.48
CA PHE A 33 5.13 -1.44 10.01
C PHE A 33 3.99 -1.49 11.01
N ILE A 34 3.87 -0.48 11.85
CA ILE A 34 2.76 -0.42 12.80
C ILE A 34 1.44 -0.35 12.03
N ASP A 35 1.38 0.50 11.02
CA ASP A 35 0.15 0.65 10.25
C ASP A 35 -0.22 -0.62 9.51
N ILE A 36 0.75 -1.30 8.89
CA ILE A 36 0.48 -2.54 8.18
C ILE A 36 0.03 -3.62 9.16
N ASN A 37 0.69 -3.71 10.30
CA ASN A 37 0.32 -4.74 11.28
C ASN A 37 -1.08 -4.55 11.82
N LYS A 38 -1.56 -3.31 11.88
CA LYS A 38 -2.94 -3.06 12.28
C LYS A 38 -3.91 -3.33 11.15
N LEU A 39 -3.49 -3.03 9.93
CA LEU A 39 -4.37 -3.11 8.78
C LEU A 39 -4.63 -4.55 8.34
N LEU A 40 -3.60 -5.39 8.35
CA LEU A 40 -3.72 -6.74 7.81
C LEU A 40 -4.80 -7.58 8.49
N PRO A 41 -4.87 -7.64 9.84
CA PRO A 41 -5.92 -8.42 10.47
C PRO A 41 -7.31 -7.90 10.14
N GLN A 42 -7.48 -6.59 10.07
CA GLN A 42 -8.77 -6.01 9.75
C GLN A 42 -9.19 -6.36 8.32
N ALA A 43 -8.22 -6.32 7.40
CA ALA A 43 -8.49 -6.68 6.02
C ALA A 43 -8.90 -8.14 5.91
N GLN A 44 -8.24 -9.02 6.65
CA GLN A 44 -8.54 -10.45 6.59
C GLN A 44 -9.93 -10.74 7.14
N LYS A 45 -10.38 -9.95 8.11
CA LYS A 45 -11.72 -10.13 8.69
C LYS A 45 -12.80 -9.43 7.89
N GLY A 46 -12.43 -8.59 6.94
CA GLY A 46 -13.40 -7.78 6.24
C GLY A 46 -13.98 -6.68 7.09
N GLU A 47 -13.21 -6.19 8.07
CA GLU A 47 -13.69 -5.19 9.02
C GLU A 47 -12.94 -3.88 8.92
N LEU A 48 -12.58 -3.47 7.70
CA LEU A 48 -11.86 -2.23 7.51
C LEU A 48 -12.74 -1.03 7.80
N THR A 49 -12.20 -0.09 8.58
CA THR A 49 -12.90 1.16 8.86
C THR A 49 -12.47 2.21 7.84
N ALA A 50 -13.14 3.38 7.88
CA ALA A 50 -12.75 4.49 7.01
C ALA A 50 -11.29 4.90 7.28
N GLY A 51 -10.88 4.89 8.54
CA GLY A 51 -9.50 5.22 8.86
C GLY A 51 -8.53 4.19 8.32
N ASP A 52 -8.92 2.91 8.36
CA ASP A 52 -8.08 1.87 7.79
C ASP A 52 -7.92 2.05 6.28
N LEU A 53 -9.00 2.42 5.61
CA LEU A 53 -8.93 2.63 4.17
C LEU A 53 -8.03 3.80 3.81
N GLU A 54 -8.06 4.85 4.63
CA GLU A 54 -7.16 5.99 4.39
C GLU A 54 -5.70 5.56 4.53
N VAL A 55 -5.41 4.73 5.53
CA VAL A 55 -4.05 4.21 5.71
C VAL A 55 -3.64 3.38 4.49
N PHE A 56 -4.55 2.53 4.01
CA PHE A 56 -4.27 1.73 2.83
C PHE A 56 -3.96 2.63 1.64
N GLU A 57 -4.77 3.66 1.42
CA GLU A 57 -4.58 4.57 0.30
C GLU A 57 -3.22 5.25 0.37
N ASN A 58 -2.82 5.68 1.55
CA ASN A 58 -1.54 6.37 1.71
C ASN A 58 -0.36 5.44 1.46
N ILE A 59 -0.45 4.20 1.95
CA ILE A 59 0.63 3.24 1.70
C ILE A 59 0.70 2.90 0.21
N ALA A 60 -0.46 2.69 -0.40
CA ALA A 60 -0.49 2.40 -1.84
C ALA A 60 0.11 3.55 -2.63
N TYR A 61 -0.19 4.79 -2.25
CA TYR A 61 0.36 5.95 -2.93
C TYR A 61 1.89 5.97 -2.84
N ILE A 62 2.43 5.74 -1.64
CA ILE A 62 3.89 5.76 -1.47
C ILE A 62 4.55 4.71 -2.36
N MET A 63 3.96 3.52 -2.43
CA MET A 63 4.53 2.46 -3.26
C MET A 63 4.38 2.79 -4.74
N ALA A 64 3.26 3.39 -5.14
CA ALA A 64 3.05 3.78 -6.53
C ALA A 64 4.01 4.90 -6.92
N LYS A 65 4.21 5.88 -6.04
CA LYS A 65 5.12 6.99 -6.32
C LYS A 65 6.56 6.49 -6.44
N GLN A 66 6.91 5.50 -5.63
CA GLN A 66 8.23 4.92 -5.69
C GLN A 66 8.42 4.13 -6.98
N GLY A 67 7.38 3.44 -7.44
CA GLY A 67 7.43 2.69 -8.68
C GLY A 67 7.42 3.57 -9.92
N ASP A 68 6.74 4.71 -9.84
CA ASP A 68 6.61 5.63 -10.96
C ASP A 68 6.64 7.06 -10.44
N PRO A 69 7.82 7.69 -10.42
CA PRO A 69 7.94 9.04 -9.88
C PRO A 69 7.16 10.11 -10.64
N THR A 70 6.60 9.77 -11.80
CA THR A 70 5.88 10.77 -12.59
C THR A 70 4.43 10.95 -12.17
N ILE A 71 3.91 10.09 -11.27
CA ILE A 71 2.54 10.28 -10.80
C ILE A 71 2.47 11.54 -9.94
N PRO A 72 1.24 12.06 -9.67
CA PRO A 72 1.13 13.32 -8.93
C PRO A 72 1.83 13.28 -7.58
N ASP A 73 2.29 14.45 -7.13
CA ASP A 73 2.96 14.56 -5.83
C ASP A 73 1.98 14.57 -4.67
N ASP A 74 0.70 14.70 -4.94
CA ASP A 74 -0.34 14.76 -3.92
C ASP A 74 -1.17 13.48 -3.99
N PRO A 75 -1.32 12.77 -2.86
CA PRO A 75 -2.13 11.53 -2.86
C PRO A 75 -3.55 11.74 -3.37
N ASP A 76 -4.18 12.86 -3.02
CA ASP A 76 -5.53 13.11 -3.47
C ASP A 76 -5.60 13.25 -4.99
N GLU A 77 -4.62 13.92 -5.60
CA GLU A 77 -4.59 14.07 -7.04
C GLU A 77 -4.41 12.72 -7.73
N TRP A 78 -3.60 11.85 -7.13
CA TRP A 78 -3.40 10.53 -7.69
C TRP A 78 -4.69 9.71 -7.59
N LEU A 79 -5.34 9.75 -6.43
CA LEU A 79 -6.58 9.01 -6.22
C LEU A 79 -7.70 9.50 -7.13
N ASP A 80 -7.69 10.80 -7.45
CA ASP A 80 -8.70 11.36 -8.33
C ASP A 80 -8.63 10.80 -9.75
N GLU A 81 -7.55 10.11 -10.10
CA GLU A 81 -7.43 9.51 -11.42
C GLU A 81 -8.26 8.23 -11.54
N PHE A 82 -8.82 7.73 -10.45
CA PHE A 82 -9.54 6.46 -10.44
C PHE A 82 -11.00 6.67 -10.05
N GLU A 83 -11.85 5.75 -10.51
CA GLU A 83 -13.25 5.75 -10.11
C GLU A 83 -13.37 5.44 -8.63
N PHE A 84 -14.52 5.79 -8.07
CA PHE A 84 -14.78 5.78 -6.63
C PHE A 84 -14.25 4.54 -5.91
N LEU A 85 -14.50 3.35 -6.42
CA LEU A 85 -14.13 2.13 -5.70
C LEU A 85 -13.00 1.34 -6.34
N SER A 86 -12.45 1.82 -7.45
CA SER A 86 -11.50 1.03 -8.22
C SER A 86 -10.23 0.71 -7.45
N ILE A 87 -9.74 1.66 -6.64
CA ILE A 87 -8.50 1.43 -5.91
C ILE A 87 -8.67 0.31 -4.87
N TYR A 88 -9.89 0.15 -4.37
CA TYR A 88 -10.15 -0.87 -3.36
C TYR A 88 -10.32 -2.26 -3.98
N GLU A 89 -10.61 -2.33 -5.26
CA GLU A 89 -10.73 -3.62 -5.94
C GLU A 89 -9.39 -4.33 -6.03
N VAL A 90 -8.30 -3.58 -5.99
CA VAL A 90 -6.97 -4.18 -6.04
C VAL A 90 -6.36 -4.33 -4.65
N LEU A 91 -7.11 -3.99 -3.62
CA LEU A 91 -6.63 -4.09 -2.25
C LEU A 91 -6.04 -5.47 -1.92
N PRO A 92 -6.69 -6.60 -2.30
CA PRO A 92 -6.09 -7.90 -1.99
C PRO A 92 -4.71 -8.09 -2.61
N GLN A 93 -4.50 -7.58 -3.82
CA GLN A 93 -3.22 -7.73 -4.49
C GLN A 93 -2.14 -6.92 -3.80
N ILE A 94 -2.47 -5.72 -3.35
CA ILE A 94 -1.50 -4.87 -2.67
C ILE A 94 -1.20 -5.44 -1.29
N ILE A 95 -2.21 -5.92 -0.59
CA ILE A 95 -2.02 -6.52 0.72
C ILE A 95 -1.16 -7.77 0.62
N GLU A 96 -1.34 -8.53 -0.45
CA GLU A 96 -0.50 -9.71 -0.66
C GLU A 96 0.97 -9.32 -0.76
N LEU A 97 1.25 -8.22 -1.43
CA LEU A 97 2.61 -7.71 -1.54
C LEU A 97 3.16 -7.35 -0.17
N TRP A 98 2.36 -6.66 0.65
CA TRP A 98 2.77 -6.33 2.01
C TRP A 98 2.95 -7.58 2.85
N GLY A 99 2.04 -8.53 2.70
CA GLY A 99 2.07 -9.75 3.49
C GLY A 99 3.34 -10.55 3.30
N LEU A 100 3.82 -10.59 2.06
CA LEU A 100 5.06 -11.28 1.81
C LEU A 100 6.22 -10.65 2.58
N ASN A 101 6.28 -9.32 2.58
CA ASN A 101 7.32 -8.62 3.31
C ASN A 101 7.19 -8.82 4.81
N VAL A 102 5.98 -8.71 5.31
CA VAL A 102 5.73 -8.84 6.75
C VAL A 102 6.03 -10.26 7.20
N LYS A 103 5.63 -11.24 6.39
CA LYS A 103 5.90 -12.63 6.74
C LYS A 103 7.39 -12.90 6.84
N THR A 104 8.16 -12.32 5.93
CA THR A 104 9.59 -12.50 5.97
C THR A 104 10.17 -12.02 7.30
N LEU A 105 9.62 -10.94 7.82
CA LEU A 105 10.09 -10.40 9.09
C LEU A 105 9.57 -11.17 10.29
N GLU A 106 8.35 -11.70 10.19
CA GLU A 106 7.70 -12.27 11.34
C GLU A 106 7.92 -13.76 11.52
N GLU A 107 8.42 -14.42 10.49
CA GLU A 107 8.56 -15.86 10.55
C GLU A 107 9.97 -16.37 10.33
N PRO A 108 10.97 -15.62 10.68
CA PRO A 108 12.33 -16.13 10.45
C PRO A 108 12.64 -17.33 11.31
N LYS A 109 11.94 -17.49 12.41
CA LYS A 109 12.20 -18.59 13.29
C LYS A 109 11.26 -19.73 13.15
N LYS A 110 10.37 -19.57 12.23
CA LYS A 110 9.49 -20.65 12.02
C LYS A 110 10.28 -21.76 11.46
N LYS A 111 10.43 -22.54 11.69
CA LYS A 111 11.19 -23.43 11.06
C LYS A 111 11.11 -24.49 11.57
#